data_4610abf8972c59e8364117a3d0aa751f
#
_entry.id   4610abf8972c59e8364117a3d0aa751f
#
_cell.length_a   1.000
_cell.length_b   1.000
_cell.length_c   1.000
_cell.angle_alpha   90.00
_cell.angle_beta   90.00
_cell.angle_gamma   90.00
#
_symmetry.space_group_name_H-M   'P 1'
#
loop_
_entity.id
_entity.type
_entity.pdbx_description
1 polymer ?
#
loop_
_entity_poly.entity_id
_entity_poly.type
_entity_poly.pdbx_seq_one_letter_code
_entity_poly.pdbx_strand_id
1 'polypeptide(L)' 'MDFKDYYKILGVEPTADEKAIKAAYRKLARKYHPDVSKERDAEEKFKEANEAYEVLGLSLIHI' A
#
# COMPACT_ATOMS: atom_id res chain seq x y z
N MET A 1 20.02 -8.02 4.91
CA MET A 1 19.21 -7.81 3.73
C MET A 1 17.86 -7.21 4.09
N ASP A 2 17.58 -6.11 3.50
CA ASP A 2 16.36 -5.40 3.85
C ASP A 2 15.20 -5.83 3.00
N PHE A 3 14.24 -6.40 3.67
CA PHE A 3 13.05 -6.86 3.01
C PHE A 3 11.87 -6.03 3.49
N LYS A 4 11.30 -5.29 2.57
CA LYS A 4 10.15 -4.46 2.93
C LYS A 4 8.92 -5.31 3.12
N ASP A 5 8.28 -5.11 4.25
CA ASP A 5 7.05 -5.83 4.53
C ASP A 5 5.88 -5.02 3.97
N TYR A 6 5.55 -5.29 2.73
CA TYR A 6 4.50 -4.56 2.06
C TYR A 6 3.14 -4.78 2.69
N TYR A 7 2.93 -5.96 3.25
CA TYR A 7 1.68 -6.23 3.96
C TYR A 7 1.53 -5.30 5.15
N LYS A 8 2.63 -5.08 5.85
CA LYS A 8 2.62 -4.21 7.01
C LYS A 8 2.42 -2.75 6.60
N ILE A 9 3.01 -2.37 5.49
CA ILE A 9 2.85 -1.01 4.97
C ILE A 9 1.39 -0.74 4.66
N LEU A 10 0.71 -1.70 4.07
CA LEU A 10 -0.71 -1.57 3.77
C LEU A 10 -1.59 -1.80 5.00
N GLY A 11 -1.03 -2.36 6.05
CA GLY A 11 -1.81 -2.64 7.25
C GLY A 11 -2.70 -3.85 7.13
N VAL A 12 -2.28 -4.83 6.35
CA VAL A 12 -3.04 -6.07 6.17
C VAL A 12 -2.20 -7.25 6.60
N GLU A 13 -2.86 -8.38 6.74
CA GLU A 13 -2.17 -9.60 7.12
C GLU A 13 -1.49 -10.22 5.91
N PRO A 14 -0.43 -10.99 6.13
CA PRO A 14 0.26 -11.66 5.02
C PRO A 14 -0.62 -12.62 4.24
N THR A 15 -1.71 -13.04 4.85
CA THR A 15 -2.67 -13.94 4.18
C THR A 15 -3.77 -13.18 3.47
N ALA A 16 -3.72 -11.85 3.47
CA ALA A 16 -4.76 -11.04 2.85
C ALA A 16 -4.87 -11.35 1.36
N ASP A 17 -6.10 -11.40 0.89
CA ASP A 17 -6.32 -11.65 -0.52
C ASP A 17 -6.29 -10.34 -1.31
N GLU A 18 -6.54 -10.45 -2.61
CA GLU A 18 -6.47 -9.31 -3.49
C GLU A 18 -7.45 -8.22 -3.08
N LYS A 19 -8.64 -8.61 -2.68
CA LYS A 19 -9.64 -7.64 -2.27
C LYS A 19 -9.21 -6.85 -1.04
N ALA A 20 -8.64 -7.55 -0.08
CA ALA A 20 -8.19 -6.91 1.14
C ALA A 20 -7.04 -5.95 0.86
N ILE A 21 -6.14 -6.37 0.00
CA ILE A 21 -4.99 -5.54 -0.37
C ILE A 21 -5.48 -4.29 -1.09
N LYS A 22 -6.41 -4.46 -2.01
CA LYS A 22 -6.94 -3.34 -2.76
C LYS A 22 -7.68 -2.36 -1.85
N ALA A 23 -8.48 -2.89 -0.94
CA ALA A 23 -9.22 -2.05 -0.01
C ALA A 23 -8.26 -1.28 0.89
N ALA A 24 -7.23 -1.94 1.36
CA ALA A 24 -6.24 -1.29 2.21
C ALA A 24 -5.51 -0.18 1.46
N TYR A 25 -5.16 -0.46 0.22
CA TYR A 25 -4.49 0.54 -0.59
C TYR A 25 -5.37 1.77 -0.79
N ARG A 26 -6.63 1.56 -1.11
CA ARG A 26 -7.55 2.67 -1.29
C ARG A 26 -7.68 3.51 -0.04
N LYS A 27 -7.71 2.85 1.10
CA LYS A 27 -7.82 3.53 2.36
C LYS A 27 -6.60 4.41 2.61
N LEU A 28 -5.43 3.87 2.37
CA LEU A 28 -4.20 4.62 2.56
C LEU A 28 -4.07 5.74 1.54
N ALA A 29 -4.46 5.47 0.31
CA ALA A 29 -4.40 6.49 -0.73
C ALA A 29 -5.27 7.69 -0.38
N ARG A 30 -6.42 7.43 0.20
CA ARG A 30 -7.30 8.50 0.64
C ARG A 30 -6.71 9.27 1.80
N LYS A 31 -6.14 8.53 2.74
CA LYS A 31 -5.61 9.13 3.94
C LYS A 31 -4.38 9.98 3.69
N TYR A 32 -3.52 9.51 2.81
CA TYR A 32 -2.25 10.18 2.57
C TYR A 32 -2.14 10.87 1.23
N HIS A 33 -3.27 11.05 0.55
CA HIS A 33 -3.24 11.74 -0.73
C HIS A 33 -2.71 13.16 -0.53
N PRO A 34 -1.79 13.63 -1.38
CA PRO A 34 -1.19 14.95 -1.22
C PRO A 34 -2.19 16.09 -1.21
N ASP A 35 -3.31 15.93 -1.88
CA ASP A 35 -4.35 16.94 -1.90
C ASP A 35 -5.12 17.02 -0.59
N VAL A 36 -5.23 15.89 0.09
CA VAL A 36 -5.99 15.82 1.32
C VAL A 36 -5.10 16.06 2.52
N SER A 37 -3.93 15.48 2.52
CA SER A 37 -2.99 15.60 3.62
C SER A 37 -1.83 16.47 3.21
N LYS A 38 -1.53 17.48 4.01
CA LYS A 38 -0.43 18.40 3.72
C LYS A 38 0.82 18.07 4.50
N GLU A 39 0.84 16.93 5.12
CA GLU A 39 2.01 16.51 5.88
C GLU A 39 3.09 16.03 4.95
N ARG A 40 4.33 16.25 5.35
CA ARG A 40 5.45 15.79 4.55
C ARG A 40 5.46 14.28 4.42
N ASP A 41 5.15 13.62 5.52
CA ASP A 41 5.17 12.18 5.55
C ASP A 41 4.07 11.57 4.69
N ALA A 42 3.04 12.34 4.42
CA ALA A 42 1.92 11.83 3.64
C ALA A 42 2.36 11.43 2.23
N GLU A 43 3.18 12.26 1.61
CA GLU A 43 3.66 11.97 0.27
C GLU A 43 4.51 10.70 0.26
N GLU A 44 5.38 10.60 1.23
CA GLU A 44 6.24 9.44 1.33
C GLU A 44 5.43 8.17 1.59
N LYS A 45 4.47 8.26 2.48
CA LYS A 45 3.63 7.11 2.78
C LYS A 45 2.74 6.75 1.60
N PHE A 46 2.30 7.74 0.86
CA PHE A 46 1.50 7.49 -0.34
C PHE A 46 2.33 6.72 -1.36
N LYS A 47 3.58 7.10 -1.52
CA LYS A 47 4.47 6.41 -2.43
C LYS A 47 4.71 4.98 -1.99
N GLU A 48 4.90 4.78 -0.69
CA GLU A 48 5.10 3.44 -0.17
C GLU A 48 3.88 2.57 -0.38
N ALA A 49 2.70 3.14 -0.19
CA ALA A 49 1.47 2.40 -0.41
C ALA A 49 1.33 2.01 -1.88
N ASN A 50 1.68 2.93 -2.77
CA ASN A 50 1.65 2.65 -4.20
C ASN A 50 2.60 1.52 -4.55
N GLU A 51 3.79 1.57 -4.02
CA GLU A 51 4.78 0.55 -4.28
C GLU A 51 4.32 -0.80 -3.75
N ALA A 52 3.79 -0.81 -2.55
CA ALA A 52 3.32 -2.05 -1.95
C ALA A 52 2.19 -2.66 -2.77
N TYR A 53 1.26 -1.82 -3.17
CA TYR A 53 0.14 -2.31 -3.97
C TYR A 53 0.61 -2.82 -5.31
N GLU A 54 1.53 -2.13 -5.92
CA GLU A 54 2.07 -2.52 -7.21
C GLU A 54 2.77 -3.87 -7.13
N VAL A 55 3.60 -4.04 -6.12
CA VAL A 55 4.34 -5.29 -5.94
C VAL A 55 3.39 -6.45 -5.65
N LEU A 56 2.49 -6.25 -4.70
CA LEU A 56 1.57 -7.30 -4.32
C LEU A 56 0.53 -7.55 -5.40
N GLY A 57 0.11 -6.49 -6.06
CA GLY A 57 -0.86 -6.62 -7.13
C GLY A 57 -0.32 -7.36 -8.33
N LEU A 58 0.91 -7.07 -8.70
CA LEU A 58 1.55 -7.78 -9.80
C LEU A 58 1.71 -9.25 -9.50
N SER A 59 2.03 -9.54 -8.25
CA SER A 59 2.21 -10.92 -7.84
C SER A 59 0.91 -11.71 -8.00
N LEU A 60 -0.20 -11.07 -7.75
CA LEU A 60 -1.50 -11.71 -7.85
C LEU A 60 -1.99 -11.80 -9.29
N ILE A 61 -1.65 -10.82 -10.09
CA ILE A 61 -2.08 -10.78 -11.47
C ILE A 61 -1.31 -11.78 -12.32
N HIS A 62 -0.16 -12.11 -11.86
CA HIS A 62 0.76 -12.92 -12.63
C HIS A 62 0.36 -14.39 -12.72
N ILE A 63 -0.83 -14.70 -12.54
CA ILE A 63 -1.31 -16.07 -12.70
C ILE A 63 -1.96 -16.25 -14.08
#